data_e18f4f8d89601d7937e8c3620858ed46
#
_entry.id   e18f4f8d89601d7937e8c3620858ed46
#
_cell.length_a   1.000
_cell.length_b   1.000
_cell.length_c   1.000
_cell.angle_alpha   90.00
_cell.angle_beta   90.00
_cell.angle_gamma   90.00
#
_symmetry.space_group_name_H-M   'P 1'
#
loop_
_entity.id
_entity.type
_entity.pdbx_description
1 polymer ?
#
loop_
_entity_poly.entity_id
_entity_poly.type
_entity_poly.pdbx_seq_one_letter_code
_entity_poly.pdbx_strand_id
1 'polypeptide(L)'
;MRNFLHSFAALYAKTQASLTLQSLATFGLLLALSIGALTFGVTISCLLLAVSVMRTDVSILGNGPPMTLFLVFALSGLFNDPQLSLMVGVAAFISTPAIAAVGNRGTASLGAQTMSILSAWLPPGLLTVSLTILASRDRSLVALFLTLIYFHDLGLQLCARSPGFKRFSPILASTGAITLLWTALQISLSPIPHEWFWPFAALVGFGMPISRIFTELIVVQRWKAARLIASYMLTGPIWTAAALGLVL
;
A
#
# COMPACT_ATOMS: atom_id res chain seq x y z
N MET A 1 10.75 14.42 -24.09
CA MET A 1 11.12 13.18 -23.39
C MET A 1 12.01 13.43 -22.17
N ARG A 2 13.09 14.23 -22.27
CA ARG A 2 14.00 14.56 -21.15
C ARG A 2 13.28 15.22 -19.95
N ASN A 3 12.37 16.16 -20.19
CA ASN A 3 11.59 16.86 -19.17
C ASN A 3 10.57 15.93 -18.47
N PHE A 4 9.97 15.00 -19.22
CA PHE A 4 9.02 14.03 -18.66
C PHE A 4 9.72 13.09 -17.66
N LEU A 5 10.85 12.49 -18.03
CA LEU A 5 11.64 11.64 -17.15
C LEU A 5 12.12 12.38 -15.90
N HIS A 6 12.48 13.65 -16.04
CA HIS A 6 12.90 14.48 -14.90
C HIS A 6 11.74 14.76 -13.95
N SER A 7 10.55 15.11 -14.48
CA SER A 7 9.34 15.35 -13.68
C SER A 7 8.84 14.06 -13.03
N PHE A 8 8.89 12.94 -13.75
CA PHE A 8 8.53 11.63 -13.24
C PHE A 8 9.45 11.19 -12.10
N ALA A 9 10.78 11.28 -12.29
CA ALA A 9 11.75 10.93 -11.25
C ALA A 9 11.67 11.88 -10.04
N ALA A 10 11.36 13.17 -10.25
CA ALA A 10 11.16 14.13 -9.16
C ALA A 10 9.92 13.83 -8.33
N LEU A 11 8.80 13.46 -8.99
CA LEU A 11 7.57 13.03 -8.33
C LEU A 11 7.81 11.76 -7.49
N TYR A 12 8.55 10.82 -8.07
CA TYR A 12 8.89 9.55 -7.45
C TYR A 12 9.84 9.69 -6.25
N ALA A 13 10.80 10.61 -6.33
CA ALA A 13 11.78 10.87 -5.29
C ALA A 13 11.20 11.59 -4.06
N LYS A 14 10.08 12.31 -4.21
CA LYS A 14 9.39 12.98 -3.09
C LYS A 14 8.85 12.03 -2.03
N THR A 15 8.68 10.76 -2.38
CA THR A 15 8.05 9.73 -1.52
C THR A 15 9.02 8.92 -0.69
N GLN A 16 10.23 9.41 -0.41
CA GLN A 16 11.21 8.63 0.33
C GLN A 16 10.97 8.71 1.84
N ALA A 17 10.58 7.59 2.43
CA ALA A 17 10.67 7.36 3.86
C ALA A 17 12.13 7.08 4.27
N SER A 18 12.46 7.24 5.55
CA SER A 18 13.78 6.81 6.02
C SER A 18 13.91 5.29 5.86
N LEU A 19 15.05 4.83 5.37
CA LEU A 19 15.34 3.41 5.15
C LEU A 19 15.15 2.59 6.44
N THR A 20 15.57 3.14 7.57
CA THR A 20 15.43 2.52 8.88
C THR A 20 13.96 2.25 9.25
N LEU A 21 13.08 3.21 9.02
CA LEU A 21 11.66 3.04 9.33
C LEU A 21 11.01 2.03 8.40
N GLN A 22 11.35 2.05 7.11
CA GLN A 22 10.88 1.06 6.13
C GLN A 22 11.36 -0.35 6.49
N SER A 23 12.65 -0.51 6.82
CA SER A 23 13.20 -1.80 7.24
C SER A 23 12.49 -2.30 8.49
N LEU A 24 12.33 -1.45 9.51
CA LEU A 24 11.66 -1.82 10.76
C LEU A 24 10.21 -2.27 10.50
N ALA A 25 9.48 -1.52 9.67
CA ALA A 25 8.11 -1.86 9.30
C ALA A 25 8.04 -3.20 8.55
N THR A 26 8.88 -3.40 7.53
CA THR A 26 8.88 -4.64 6.74
C THR A 26 9.27 -5.85 7.58
N PHE A 27 10.34 -5.75 8.37
CA PHE A 27 10.75 -6.85 9.26
C PHE A 27 9.72 -7.14 10.34
N GLY A 28 9.09 -6.10 10.92
CA GLY A 28 7.99 -6.26 11.86
C GLY A 28 6.78 -6.97 11.25
N LEU A 29 6.41 -6.63 10.02
CA LEU A 29 5.33 -7.30 9.29
C LEU A 29 5.68 -8.75 8.93
N LEU A 30 6.91 -9.02 8.49
CA LEU A 30 7.36 -10.40 8.20
C LEU A 30 7.40 -11.25 9.48
N LEU A 31 7.84 -10.69 10.60
CA LEU A 31 7.81 -11.36 11.89
C LEU A 31 6.37 -11.65 12.33
N ALA A 32 5.47 -10.67 12.22
CA ALA A 32 4.05 -10.87 12.53
C ALA A 32 3.40 -11.94 11.64
N LEU A 33 3.77 -11.96 10.35
CA LEU A 33 3.31 -12.96 9.38
C LEU A 33 3.79 -14.37 9.72
N SER A 34 5.03 -14.51 10.22
CA SER A 34 5.57 -15.81 10.64
C SER A 34 4.80 -16.40 11.81
N ILE A 35 4.30 -15.56 12.73
CA ILE A 35 3.46 -15.97 13.85
C ILE A 35 2.07 -16.41 13.33
N GLY A 36 1.43 -15.61 12.49
CA GLY A 36 0.13 -15.95 11.92
C GLY A 36 -0.55 -14.81 11.16
N ALA A 37 -1.56 -15.18 10.39
CA ALA A 37 -2.35 -14.23 9.60
C ALA A 37 -3.08 -13.20 10.47
N LEU A 38 -3.63 -13.63 11.61
CA LEU A 38 -4.31 -12.72 12.56
C LEU A 38 -3.31 -11.71 13.14
N THR A 39 -2.15 -12.16 13.59
CA THR A 39 -1.08 -11.28 14.11
C THR A 39 -0.61 -10.29 13.04
N PHE A 40 -0.45 -10.76 11.81
CA PHE A 40 -0.13 -9.91 10.67
C PHE A 40 -1.21 -8.86 10.42
N GLY A 41 -2.49 -9.26 10.36
CA GLY A 41 -3.61 -8.35 10.15
C GLY A 41 -3.74 -7.29 11.23
N VAL A 42 -3.55 -7.64 12.50
CA VAL A 42 -3.51 -6.67 13.60
C VAL A 42 -2.31 -5.74 13.47
N THR A 43 -1.13 -6.28 13.18
CA THR A 43 0.11 -5.48 13.07
C THR A 43 0.04 -4.48 11.93
N ILE A 44 -0.44 -4.88 10.73
CA ILE A 44 -0.59 -3.96 9.60
C ILE A 44 -1.65 -2.89 9.89
N SER A 45 -2.76 -3.25 10.55
CA SER A 45 -3.79 -2.30 10.97
C SER A 45 -3.23 -1.25 11.94
N CYS A 46 -2.51 -1.69 12.96
CA CYS A 46 -1.86 -0.80 13.92
C CYS A 46 -0.79 0.10 13.28
N LEU A 47 0.02 -0.46 12.37
CA LEU A 47 1.03 0.31 11.63
C LEU A 47 0.37 1.42 10.81
N LEU A 48 -0.68 1.11 10.06
CA LEU A 48 -1.38 2.07 9.23
C LEU A 48 -2.15 3.10 10.05
N LEU A 49 -2.69 2.69 11.20
CA LEU A 49 -3.29 3.62 12.15
C LEU A 49 -2.23 4.59 12.71
N ALA A 50 -1.08 4.08 13.14
CA ALA A 50 0.02 4.90 13.64
C ALA A 50 0.50 5.90 12.57
N VAL A 51 0.68 5.45 11.32
CA VAL A 51 1.02 6.31 10.17
C VAL A 51 -0.05 7.38 9.93
N SER A 52 -1.34 7.05 10.15
CA SER A 52 -2.44 8.01 10.00
C SER A 52 -2.45 9.07 11.10
N VAL A 53 -2.07 8.70 12.32
CA VAL A 53 -2.01 9.62 13.48
C VAL A 53 -0.80 10.56 13.42
N MET A 54 0.29 10.15 12.79
CA MET A 54 1.50 10.97 12.61
C MET A 54 1.30 12.22 11.72
N ARG A 55 0.08 12.64 11.54
CA ARG A 55 -0.26 13.88 10.82
C ARG A 55 0.08 15.11 11.66
N THR A 56 0.84 16.01 11.07
CA THR A 56 1.27 17.26 11.72
C THR A 56 0.20 18.36 11.68
N ASP A 57 -0.82 18.26 10.81
CA ASP A 57 -1.63 19.43 10.43
C ASP A 57 -3.12 19.37 10.82
N VAL A 58 -3.61 18.31 11.49
CA VAL A 58 -5.04 18.21 11.85
C VAL A 58 -5.21 17.67 13.26
N SER A 59 -6.10 18.30 14.05
CA SER A 59 -6.48 17.83 15.37
C SER A 59 -7.03 16.39 15.31
N ILE A 60 -6.70 15.57 16.29
CA ILE A 60 -7.17 14.17 16.41
C ILE A 60 -8.69 14.05 16.23
N LEU A 61 -9.46 15.04 16.71
CA LEU A 61 -10.91 15.12 16.56
C LEU A 61 -11.39 15.27 15.12
N GLY A 62 -10.61 15.92 14.23
CA GLY A 62 -10.95 16.04 12.80
C GLY A 62 -10.72 14.75 11.99
N ASN A 63 -10.02 13.76 12.55
CA ASN A 63 -9.71 12.49 11.89
C ASN A 63 -10.57 11.30 12.39
N GLY A 64 -11.46 11.52 13.35
CA GLY A 64 -12.30 10.46 13.95
C GLY A 64 -13.06 9.62 12.92
N PRO A 65 -13.90 10.21 12.05
CA PRO A 65 -14.71 9.45 11.11
C PRO A 65 -13.90 8.57 10.14
N PRO A 66 -12.88 9.08 9.42
CA PRO A 66 -12.10 8.23 8.53
C PRO A 66 -11.31 7.13 9.27
N MET A 67 -10.86 7.40 10.50
CA MET A 67 -10.22 6.36 11.32
C MET A 67 -11.19 5.27 11.73
N THR A 68 -12.40 5.63 12.13
CA THR A 68 -13.43 4.65 12.50
C THR A 68 -13.80 3.79 11.30
N LEU A 69 -14.01 4.39 10.12
CA LEU A 69 -14.30 3.65 8.88
C LEU A 69 -13.14 2.72 8.51
N PHE A 70 -11.89 3.21 8.61
CA PHE A 70 -10.71 2.38 8.40
C PHE A 70 -10.67 1.18 9.36
N LEU A 71 -10.85 1.40 10.67
CA LEU A 71 -10.80 0.34 11.67
C LEU A 71 -11.90 -0.70 11.46
N VAL A 72 -13.14 -0.28 11.24
CA VAL A 72 -14.26 -1.20 10.99
C VAL A 72 -13.99 -2.04 9.75
N PHE A 73 -13.49 -1.42 8.67
CA PHE A 73 -13.15 -2.15 7.46
C PHE A 73 -11.94 -3.07 7.66
N ALA A 74 -10.86 -2.60 8.27
CA ALA A 74 -9.67 -3.41 8.53
C ALA A 74 -9.97 -4.62 9.42
N LEU A 75 -10.80 -4.45 10.46
CA LEU A 75 -11.24 -5.53 11.34
C LEU A 75 -12.06 -6.59 10.59
N SER A 76 -12.84 -6.22 9.57
CA SER A 76 -13.57 -7.20 8.78
C SER A 76 -12.66 -8.21 8.08
N GLY A 77 -11.45 -7.80 7.68
CA GLY A 77 -10.45 -8.67 7.07
C GLY A 77 -9.93 -9.78 8.02
N LEU A 78 -10.00 -9.55 9.34
CA LEU A 78 -9.56 -10.55 10.33
C LEU A 78 -10.47 -11.78 10.39
N PHE A 79 -11.72 -11.67 9.95
CA PHE A 79 -12.65 -12.80 9.88
C PHE A 79 -12.38 -13.75 8.71
N ASN A 80 -11.44 -13.38 7.82
CA ASN A 80 -11.07 -14.17 6.64
C ASN A 80 -12.27 -14.50 5.72
N ASP A 81 -13.27 -13.64 5.71
CA ASP A 81 -14.44 -13.73 4.86
C ASP A 81 -14.44 -12.55 3.87
N PRO A 82 -14.16 -12.83 2.58
CA PRO A 82 -14.16 -11.79 1.54
C PRO A 82 -15.54 -11.15 1.33
N GLN A 83 -16.64 -11.93 1.53
CA GLN A 83 -17.99 -11.41 1.36
C GLN A 83 -18.34 -10.44 2.48
N LEU A 84 -18.05 -10.82 3.74
CA LEU A 84 -18.22 -9.92 4.88
C LEU A 84 -17.41 -8.63 4.68
N SER A 85 -16.15 -8.77 4.29
CA SER A 85 -15.28 -7.60 4.05
C SER A 85 -15.81 -6.70 2.93
N LEU A 86 -16.32 -7.29 1.84
CA LEU A 86 -16.95 -6.53 0.77
C LEU A 86 -18.21 -5.80 1.26
N MET A 87 -19.08 -6.45 2.00
CA MET A 87 -20.30 -5.83 2.55
C MET A 87 -19.97 -4.67 3.48
N VAL A 88 -19.01 -4.86 4.38
CA VAL A 88 -18.53 -3.81 5.29
C VAL A 88 -17.93 -2.63 4.50
N GLY A 89 -17.10 -2.93 3.49
CA GLY A 89 -16.49 -1.93 2.62
C GLY A 89 -17.53 -1.10 1.85
N VAL A 90 -18.53 -1.76 1.27
CA VAL A 90 -19.64 -1.10 0.57
C VAL A 90 -20.47 -0.24 1.53
N ALA A 91 -20.82 -0.75 2.70
CA ALA A 91 -21.56 0.01 3.71
C ALA A 91 -20.77 1.25 4.17
N ALA A 92 -19.45 1.11 4.41
CA ALA A 92 -18.56 2.22 4.76
C ALA A 92 -18.48 3.25 3.61
N PHE A 93 -18.40 2.78 2.37
CA PHE A 93 -18.36 3.64 1.18
C PHE A 93 -19.66 4.46 1.04
N ILE A 94 -20.82 3.81 1.14
CA ILE A 94 -22.13 4.48 1.05
C ILE A 94 -22.35 5.45 2.22
N SER A 95 -21.85 5.15 3.42
CA SER A 95 -21.99 6.03 4.60
C SER A 95 -21.06 7.25 4.54
N THR A 96 -19.99 7.23 3.74
CA THR A 96 -19.00 8.31 3.68
C THR A 96 -19.61 9.69 3.32
N PRO A 97 -20.49 9.84 2.30
CA PRO A 97 -21.14 11.13 2.01
C PRO A 97 -22.03 11.64 3.14
N ALA A 98 -22.74 10.74 3.83
CA ALA A 98 -23.58 11.12 4.96
C ALA A 98 -22.74 11.64 6.13
N ILE A 99 -21.62 10.96 6.43
CA ILE A 99 -20.65 11.38 7.44
C ILE A 99 -20.03 12.75 7.05
N ALA A 100 -19.72 12.95 5.78
CA ALA A 100 -19.20 14.22 5.27
C ALA A 100 -20.23 15.34 5.45
N ALA A 101 -21.51 15.08 5.18
CA ALA A 101 -22.60 16.05 5.33
C ALA A 101 -22.77 16.50 6.79
N VAL A 102 -22.72 15.56 7.75
CA VAL A 102 -22.82 15.87 9.19
C VAL A 102 -21.60 16.67 9.68
N GLY A 103 -20.41 16.35 9.17
CA GLY A 103 -19.16 17.04 9.54
C GLY A 103 -18.93 18.36 8.82
N ASN A 104 -19.75 18.70 7.82
CA ASN A 104 -19.58 19.90 7.01
C ASN A 104 -20.03 21.16 7.75
N ARG A 105 -19.07 21.97 8.15
CA ARG A 105 -19.32 23.29 8.79
C ARG A 105 -19.32 24.46 7.78
N GLY A 106 -19.64 24.20 6.52
CA GLY A 106 -19.90 25.24 5.52
C GLY A 106 -18.67 25.82 4.79
N THR A 107 -17.46 25.31 5.03
CA THR A 107 -16.23 25.85 4.43
C THR A 107 -15.77 25.15 3.16
N ALA A 108 -16.26 23.94 2.89
CA ALA A 108 -15.88 23.14 1.72
C ALA A 108 -17.12 22.53 1.05
N SER A 109 -17.04 22.26 -0.26
CA SER A 109 -18.11 21.53 -0.94
C SER A 109 -18.23 20.11 -0.37
N LEU A 110 -19.46 19.59 -0.30
CA LEU A 110 -19.74 18.24 0.19
C LEU A 110 -18.89 17.19 -0.58
N GLY A 111 -18.77 17.35 -1.89
CA GLY A 111 -17.95 16.47 -2.72
C GLY A 111 -16.47 16.46 -2.33
N ALA A 112 -15.89 17.64 -2.08
CA ALA A 112 -14.49 17.74 -1.65
C ALA A 112 -14.27 17.09 -0.28
N GLN A 113 -15.22 17.23 0.64
CA GLN A 113 -15.14 16.62 1.96
C GLN A 113 -15.33 15.09 1.89
N THR A 114 -16.29 14.62 1.10
CA THR A 114 -16.49 13.18 0.83
C THR A 114 -15.21 12.55 0.27
N MET A 115 -14.60 13.16 -0.76
CA MET A 115 -13.34 12.68 -1.33
C MET A 115 -12.19 12.73 -0.33
N SER A 116 -12.19 13.72 0.56
CA SER A 116 -11.19 13.80 1.63
C SER A 116 -11.28 12.63 2.60
N ILE A 117 -12.48 12.30 3.05
CA ILE A 117 -12.73 11.17 3.95
C ILE A 117 -12.42 9.86 3.23
N LEU A 118 -12.92 9.70 2.00
CA LEU A 118 -12.74 8.49 1.20
C LEU A 118 -11.27 8.17 0.95
N SER A 119 -10.48 9.17 0.50
CA SER A 119 -9.05 9.00 0.25
C SER A 119 -8.26 8.71 1.53
N ALA A 120 -8.81 9.01 2.70
CA ALA A 120 -8.18 8.78 3.98
C ALA A 120 -8.34 7.34 4.49
N TRP A 121 -9.46 6.67 4.26
CA TRP A 121 -9.71 5.34 4.81
C TRP A 121 -9.69 4.21 3.78
N LEU A 122 -10.16 4.46 2.55
CA LEU A 122 -10.37 3.40 1.56
C LEU A 122 -9.06 2.75 1.07
N PRO A 123 -8.03 3.50 0.60
CA PRO A 123 -6.81 2.87 0.11
C PRO A 123 -6.08 2.05 1.19
N PRO A 124 -5.85 2.56 2.43
CA PRO A 124 -5.21 1.77 3.47
C PRO A 124 -6.10 0.63 3.97
N GLY A 125 -7.41 0.81 3.98
CA GLY A 125 -8.36 -0.24 4.33
C GLY A 125 -8.32 -1.40 3.33
N LEU A 126 -8.36 -1.10 2.04
CA LEU A 126 -8.22 -2.10 0.97
C LEU A 126 -6.87 -2.84 1.08
N LEU A 127 -5.77 -2.12 1.31
CA LEU A 127 -4.47 -2.74 1.52
C LEU A 127 -4.48 -3.72 2.69
N THR A 128 -5.01 -3.29 3.84
CA THR A 128 -5.06 -4.10 5.06
C THR A 128 -5.90 -5.36 4.87
N VAL A 129 -7.14 -5.18 4.42
CA VAL A 129 -8.09 -6.28 4.22
C VAL A 129 -7.55 -7.28 3.21
N SER A 130 -7.08 -6.81 2.06
CA SER A 130 -6.59 -7.68 1.00
C SER A 130 -5.39 -8.53 1.44
N LEU A 131 -4.38 -7.90 2.05
CA LEU A 131 -3.20 -8.63 2.50
C LEU A 131 -3.51 -9.56 3.69
N THR A 132 -4.44 -9.20 4.56
CA THR A 132 -4.85 -10.07 5.68
C THR A 132 -5.57 -11.32 5.17
N ILE A 133 -6.49 -11.16 4.21
CA ILE A 133 -7.16 -12.29 3.56
C ILE A 133 -6.14 -13.17 2.83
N LEU A 134 -5.21 -12.58 2.07
CA LEU A 134 -4.16 -13.35 1.40
C LEU A 134 -3.27 -14.08 2.41
N ALA A 135 -2.89 -13.44 3.52
CA ALA A 135 -2.08 -14.05 4.57
C ALA A 135 -2.74 -15.28 5.20
N SER A 136 -4.07 -15.32 5.26
CA SER A 136 -4.81 -16.47 5.77
C SER A 136 -4.88 -17.64 4.78
N ARG A 137 -4.70 -17.36 3.48
CA ARG A 137 -4.68 -18.36 2.41
C ARG A 137 -3.26 -18.85 2.13
N ASP A 138 -2.36 -17.91 1.90
CA ASP A 138 -0.96 -18.21 1.62
C ASP A 138 -0.04 -17.09 2.15
N ARG A 139 0.69 -17.39 3.22
CA ARG A 139 1.63 -16.46 3.85
C ARG A 139 2.85 -16.22 2.97
N SER A 140 3.26 -17.20 2.16
CA SER A 140 4.45 -17.09 1.31
C SER A 140 4.28 -16.06 0.21
N LEU A 141 3.07 -15.94 -0.36
CA LEU A 141 2.71 -14.90 -1.33
C LEU A 141 2.76 -13.49 -0.74
N VAL A 142 2.35 -13.33 0.53
CA VAL A 142 2.46 -12.06 1.25
C VAL A 142 3.92 -11.75 1.57
N ALA A 143 4.69 -12.74 2.04
CA ALA A 143 6.12 -12.57 2.33
C ALA A 143 6.91 -12.16 1.08
N LEU A 144 6.66 -12.81 -0.06
CA LEU A 144 7.26 -12.43 -1.33
C LEU A 144 6.91 -10.99 -1.71
N PHE A 145 5.64 -10.60 -1.60
CA PHE A 145 5.18 -9.25 -1.88
C PHE A 145 5.90 -8.20 -1.03
N LEU A 146 5.96 -8.38 0.29
CA LEU A 146 6.64 -7.47 1.21
C LEU A 146 8.13 -7.36 0.88
N THR A 147 8.75 -8.48 0.54
CA THR A 147 10.17 -8.55 0.16
C THR A 147 10.43 -7.78 -1.13
N LEU A 148 9.62 -7.98 -2.17
CA LEU A 148 9.75 -7.29 -3.45
C LEU A 148 9.61 -5.78 -3.31
N ILE A 149 8.62 -5.31 -2.52
CA ILE A 149 8.45 -3.87 -2.27
C ILE A 149 9.64 -3.32 -1.47
N TYR A 150 10.11 -4.03 -0.46
CA TYR A 150 11.26 -3.60 0.31
C TYR A 150 12.49 -3.38 -0.59
N PHE A 151 12.81 -4.34 -1.46
CA PHE A 151 13.95 -4.22 -2.36
C PHE A 151 13.74 -3.17 -3.45
N HIS A 152 12.52 -3.00 -3.94
CA HIS A 152 12.18 -1.90 -4.83
C HIS A 152 12.44 -0.53 -4.16
N ASP A 153 11.97 -0.33 -2.95
CA ASP A 153 12.12 0.92 -2.23
C ASP A 153 13.58 1.16 -1.79
N LEU A 154 14.31 0.09 -1.44
CA LEU A 154 15.75 0.13 -1.20
C LEU A 154 16.50 0.57 -2.47
N GLY A 155 16.18 -0.03 -3.61
CA GLY A 155 16.76 0.33 -4.90
C GLY A 155 16.53 1.80 -5.26
N LEU A 156 15.32 2.32 -5.02
CA LEU A 156 15.00 3.73 -5.18
C LEU A 156 15.91 4.64 -4.34
N GLN A 157 16.10 4.30 -3.06
CA GLN A 157 16.91 5.10 -2.16
C GLN A 157 18.39 5.07 -2.54
N LEU A 158 18.92 3.92 -2.93
CA LEU A 158 20.31 3.78 -3.38
C LEU A 158 20.56 4.57 -4.66
N CYS A 159 19.70 4.43 -5.65
CA CYS A 159 19.80 5.15 -6.92
C CYS A 159 19.64 6.67 -6.75
N ALA A 160 18.77 7.11 -5.83
CA ALA A 160 18.53 8.54 -5.58
C ALA A 160 19.74 9.26 -4.97
N ARG A 161 20.62 8.52 -4.27
CA ARG A 161 21.86 9.07 -3.69
C ARG A 161 22.95 9.30 -4.74
N SER A 162 22.87 8.64 -5.89
CA SER A 162 23.88 8.71 -6.95
C SER A 162 23.42 9.69 -8.04
N PRO A 163 24.11 10.83 -8.27
CA PRO A 163 23.68 11.87 -9.19
C PRO A 163 23.42 11.37 -10.62
N GLY A 164 24.22 10.38 -11.09
CA GLY A 164 24.09 9.80 -12.43
C GLY A 164 22.84 8.91 -12.60
N PHE A 165 22.39 8.27 -11.54
CA PHE A 165 21.27 7.31 -11.58
C PHE A 165 19.96 7.89 -11.09
N LYS A 166 19.96 9.07 -10.45
CA LYS A 166 18.77 9.67 -9.84
C LYS A 166 17.55 9.74 -10.78
N ARG A 167 17.76 10.13 -12.05
CA ARG A 167 16.68 10.21 -13.05
C ARG A 167 16.14 8.88 -13.53
N PHE A 168 16.91 7.80 -13.36
CA PHE A 168 16.53 6.43 -13.75
C PHE A 168 16.11 5.58 -12.54
N SER A 169 16.12 6.17 -11.34
CA SER A 169 15.85 5.43 -10.10
C SER A 169 14.53 4.62 -10.12
N PRO A 170 13.40 5.09 -10.68
CA PRO A 170 12.20 4.27 -10.77
C PRO A 170 12.38 3.02 -11.63
N ILE A 171 13.03 3.18 -12.80
CA ILE A 171 13.26 2.08 -13.74
C ILE A 171 14.23 1.06 -13.12
N LEU A 172 15.33 1.53 -12.55
CA LEU A 172 16.33 0.65 -11.93
C LEU A 172 15.77 -0.11 -10.73
N ALA A 173 14.96 0.55 -9.90
CA ALA A 173 14.31 -0.09 -8.77
C ALA A 173 13.31 -1.17 -9.20
N SER A 174 12.47 -0.88 -10.20
CA SER A 174 11.51 -1.85 -10.77
C SER A 174 12.24 -3.03 -11.43
N THR A 175 13.29 -2.75 -12.21
CA THR A 175 14.11 -3.81 -12.82
C THR A 175 14.77 -4.69 -11.75
N GLY A 176 15.31 -4.09 -10.68
CA GLY A 176 15.88 -4.83 -9.55
C GLY A 176 14.87 -5.75 -8.87
N ALA A 177 13.65 -5.26 -8.62
CA ALA A 177 12.59 -6.06 -8.03
C ALA A 177 12.11 -7.20 -8.96
N ILE A 178 12.02 -6.96 -10.28
CA ILE A 178 11.70 -8.01 -11.27
C ILE A 178 12.83 -9.06 -11.33
N THR A 179 14.09 -8.62 -11.28
CA THR A 179 15.23 -9.53 -11.25
C THR A 179 15.22 -10.41 -9.99
N LEU A 180 14.87 -9.82 -8.84
CA LEU A 180 14.70 -10.57 -7.60
C LEU A 180 13.59 -11.62 -7.71
N LEU A 181 12.43 -11.25 -8.27
CA LEU A 181 11.34 -12.19 -8.53
C LEU A 181 11.80 -13.33 -9.45
N TRP A 182 12.49 -13.02 -10.54
CA TRP A 182 13.03 -14.00 -11.45
C TRP A 182 14.01 -14.95 -10.75
N THR A 183 14.94 -14.39 -9.97
CA THR A 183 15.91 -15.18 -9.22
C THR A 183 15.23 -16.11 -8.22
N ALA A 184 14.24 -15.61 -7.47
CA ALA A 184 13.48 -16.42 -6.52
C ALA A 184 12.76 -17.60 -7.21
N LEU A 185 12.25 -17.38 -8.44
CA LEU A 185 11.67 -18.45 -9.26
C LEU A 185 12.72 -19.51 -9.65
N GLN A 186 13.90 -19.08 -10.12
CA GLN A 186 14.94 -20.00 -10.60
C GLN A 186 15.47 -20.91 -9.48
N ILE A 187 15.54 -20.41 -8.25
CA ILE A 187 16.01 -21.18 -7.08
C ILE A 187 14.86 -21.82 -6.29
N SER A 188 13.66 -21.87 -6.88
CA SER A 188 12.47 -22.50 -6.29
C SER A 188 12.07 -21.93 -4.90
N LEU A 189 12.41 -20.68 -4.61
CA LEU A 189 11.96 -19.96 -3.41
C LEU A 189 10.69 -19.17 -3.61
N SER A 190 10.23 -19.03 -4.87
CA SER A 190 8.99 -18.32 -5.17
C SER A 190 7.77 -19.23 -5.02
N PRO A 191 6.72 -18.78 -4.34
CA PRO A 191 5.43 -19.48 -4.32
C PRO A 191 4.64 -19.33 -5.63
N ILE A 192 5.12 -18.49 -6.56
CA ILE A 192 4.45 -18.21 -7.84
C ILE A 192 4.96 -19.23 -8.87
N PRO A 193 4.09 -19.94 -9.63
CA PRO A 193 4.49 -20.78 -10.73
C PRO A 193 5.17 -20.02 -11.87
N HIS A 194 6.05 -20.66 -12.64
CA HIS A 194 6.79 -20.04 -13.74
C HIS A 194 5.90 -19.40 -14.80
N GLU A 195 4.75 -19.99 -15.09
CA GLU A 195 3.75 -19.51 -16.05
C GLU A 195 3.14 -18.16 -15.66
N TRP A 196 3.10 -17.83 -14.36
CA TRP A 196 2.58 -16.58 -13.82
C TRP A 196 3.64 -15.50 -13.64
N PHE A 197 4.89 -15.77 -14.02
CA PHE A 197 5.97 -14.79 -13.90
C PHE A 197 5.63 -13.45 -14.54
N TRP A 198 5.16 -13.45 -15.80
CA TRP A 198 4.93 -12.21 -16.54
C TRP A 198 3.84 -11.33 -15.96
N PRO A 199 2.65 -11.86 -15.55
CA PRO A 199 1.67 -11.06 -14.83
C PRO A 199 2.23 -10.41 -13.56
N PHE A 200 2.96 -11.16 -12.74
CA PHE A 200 3.53 -10.61 -11.50
C PHE A 200 4.72 -9.67 -11.77
N ALA A 201 5.53 -9.92 -12.76
CA ALA A 201 6.60 -9.01 -13.19
C ALA A 201 6.01 -7.68 -13.71
N ALA A 202 4.94 -7.72 -14.47
CA ALA A 202 4.22 -6.52 -14.91
C ALA A 202 3.62 -5.75 -13.71
N LEU A 203 3.06 -6.46 -12.74
CA LEU A 203 2.54 -5.83 -11.51
C LEU A 203 3.65 -5.15 -10.70
N VAL A 204 4.81 -5.78 -10.57
CA VAL A 204 5.99 -5.18 -9.92
C VAL A 204 6.51 -3.99 -10.73
N GLY A 205 6.68 -4.16 -12.04
CA GLY A 205 7.28 -3.16 -12.93
C GLY A 205 6.42 -1.92 -13.14
N PHE A 206 5.11 -2.06 -13.22
CA PHE A 206 4.17 -0.96 -13.47
C PHE A 206 3.31 -0.64 -12.25
N GLY A 207 2.87 -1.64 -11.50
CA GLY A 207 1.97 -1.46 -10.37
C GLY A 207 2.61 -0.65 -9.25
N MET A 208 3.86 -0.94 -8.86
CA MET A 208 4.56 -0.17 -7.82
C MET A 208 4.77 1.31 -8.21
N PRO A 209 5.26 1.64 -9.42
CA PRO A 209 5.29 3.03 -9.88
C PRO A 209 3.92 3.72 -9.89
N ILE A 210 2.89 3.07 -10.40
CA ILE A 210 1.54 3.63 -10.44
C ILE A 210 1.01 3.86 -9.02
N SER A 211 1.21 2.90 -8.11
CA SER A 211 0.82 3.03 -6.70
C SER A 211 1.46 4.25 -6.04
N ARG A 212 2.75 4.49 -6.28
CA ARG A 212 3.45 5.66 -5.74
C ARG A 212 2.92 6.97 -6.31
N ILE A 213 2.71 7.05 -7.63
CA ILE A 213 2.15 8.23 -8.29
C ILE A 213 0.76 8.53 -7.74
N PHE A 214 -0.10 7.52 -7.67
CA PHE A 214 -1.44 7.64 -7.11
C PHE A 214 -1.39 8.15 -5.66
N THR A 215 -0.54 7.55 -4.84
CA THR A 215 -0.39 7.96 -3.44
C THR A 215 0.09 9.39 -3.32
N GLU A 216 1.08 9.82 -4.11
CA GLU A 216 1.59 11.19 -4.07
C GLU A 216 0.55 12.21 -4.54
N LEU A 217 -0.20 11.92 -5.60
CA LEU A 217 -1.16 12.86 -6.17
C LEU A 217 -2.45 12.96 -5.35
N ILE A 218 -2.92 11.86 -4.75
CA ILE A 218 -4.24 11.79 -4.14
C ILE A 218 -4.14 11.69 -2.61
N VAL A 219 -3.33 10.77 -2.11
CA VAL A 219 -3.32 10.41 -0.69
C VAL A 219 -2.43 11.34 0.12
N VAL A 220 -1.22 11.67 -0.38
CA VAL A 220 -0.25 12.52 0.35
C VAL A 220 -0.76 13.95 0.56
N GLN A 221 -1.63 14.45 -0.31
CA GLN A 221 -2.31 15.73 -0.08
C GLN A 221 -3.12 15.73 1.23
N ARG A 222 -3.55 14.55 1.68
CA ARG A 222 -4.31 14.35 2.92
C ARG A 222 -3.43 13.78 4.06
N TRP A 223 -2.49 12.90 3.73
CA TRP A 223 -1.59 12.23 4.68
C TRP A 223 -0.14 12.28 4.22
N LYS A 224 0.66 13.15 4.75
CA LYS A 224 2.10 13.20 4.44
C LYS A 224 2.81 11.87 4.79
N ALA A 225 2.37 11.23 5.87
CA ALA A 225 2.91 9.94 6.30
C ALA A 225 2.57 8.77 5.35
N ALA A 226 1.57 8.91 4.47
CA ALA A 226 1.26 7.90 3.45
C ALA A 226 2.41 7.60 2.50
N ARG A 227 3.43 8.47 2.44
CA ARG A 227 4.68 8.23 1.70
C ARG A 227 5.39 6.95 2.15
N LEU A 228 5.25 6.57 3.42
CA LEU A 228 5.84 5.34 3.96
C LEU A 228 5.31 4.08 3.30
N ILE A 229 4.06 4.11 2.84
CA ILE A 229 3.36 2.97 2.29
C ILE A 229 2.94 3.17 0.83
N ALA A 230 3.56 4.17 0.15
CA ALA A 230 3.18 4.56 -1.20
C ALA A 230 3.26 3.41 -2.23
N SER A 231 4.26 2.55 -2.12
CA SER A 231 4.43 1.40 -3.02
C SER A 231 3.42 0.28 -2.76
N TYR A 232 2.76 0.27 -1.60
CA TYR A 232 1.83 -0.77 -1.19
C TYR A 232 0.37 -0.48 -1.55
N MET A 233 -0.04 0.80 -1.56
CA MET A 233 -1.44 1.25 -1.53
C MET A 233 -2.34 0.62 -2.60
N LEU A 234 -1.95 0.68 -3.87
CA LEU A 234 -2.69 0.04 -4.97
C LEU A 234 -2.14 -1.34 -5.30
N THR A 235 -0.81 -1.51 -5.18
CA THR A 235 -0.15 -2.76 -5.56
C THR A 235 -0.60 -3.92 -4.68
N GLY A 236 -0.84 -3.70 -3.38
CA GLY A 236 -1.27 -4.75 -2.44
C GLY A 236 -2.61 -5.38 -2.81
N PRO A 237 -3.69 -4.61 -2.98
CA PRO A 237 -4.98 -5.16 -3.43
C PRO A 237 -4.91 -5.87 -4.78
N ILE A 238 -4.17 -5.31 -5.77
CA ILE A 238 -4.03 -5.93 -7.09
C ILE A 238 -3.19 -7.22 -6.99
N TRP A 239 -2.10 -7.21 -6.20
CA TRP A 239 -1.31 -8.40 -5.90
C TRP A 239 -2.18 -9.50 -5.30
N THR A 240 -2.99 -9.14 -4.31
CA THR A 240 -3.90 -10.10 -3.67
C THR A 240 -4.90 -10.68 -4.66
N ALA A 241 -5.50 -9.85 -5.52
CA ALA A 241 -6.44 -10.33 -6.53
C ALA A 241 -5.78 -11.30 -7.51
N ALA A 242 -4.56 -10.99 -7.98
CA ALA A 242 -3.78 -11.88 -8.85
C ALA A 242 -3.38 -13.18 -8.12
N ALA A 243 -2.93 -13.07 -6.86
CA ALA A 243 -2.51 -14.20 -6.05
C ALA A 243 -3.66 -15.14 -5.66
N LEU A 244 -4.84 -14.60 -5.36
CA LEU A 244 -6.04 -15.41 -5.11
C LEU A 244 -6.45 -16.21 -6.36
N GLY A 245 -6.23 -15.69 -7.57
CA GLY A 245 -6.42 -16.42 -8.81
C GLY A 245 -5.47 -17.62 -9.00
N LEU A 246 -4.37 -17.70 -8.23
CA LEU A 246 -3.48 -18.86 -8.20
C LEU A 246 -3.93 -19.95 -7.20
N VAL A 247 -4.60 -19.54 -6.12
CA VAL A 247 -4.94 -20.41 -5.00
C VAL A 247 -6.36 -21.01 -5.13
N LEU A 248 -7.21 -20.38 -5.97
CA LEU A 248 -8.57 -20.86 -6.31
C LEU A 248 -8.55 -21.81 -7.49
#